data_ac8169ffea69af4d78dc02563780ba10
#
_entry.id   ac8169ffea69af4d78dc02563780ba10
#
_cell.length_a   1.000
_cell.length_b   1.000
_cell.length_c   1.000
_cell.angle_alpha   90.00
_cell.angle_beta   90.00
_cell.angle_gamma   90.00
#
_symmetry.space_group_name_H-M   'P 1'
#
loop_
_entity.id
_entity.type
_entity.pdbx_description
1 polymer ?
#
loop_
_entity_poly.entity_id
_entity_poly.type
_entity_poly.pdbx_seq_one_letter_code
_entity_poly.pdbx_strand_id
1 'polypeptide(L)'
;MVSKIKYHIAAGADTRVDSMFSKQGAVKASNADNANLIVYLGGSDISPSLYMENEHISTHANSDLDEKEMTVYYDALAKGKAQVGICRGGQLLHCLAGGWLYQDIDRHNISHEAFTYVGGYTRKTIVTSSHHQAMGDVNCGEVLMYSP
;
A
#
# COMPACT_ATOMS: atom_id res chain seq x y z
N MET A 1 -7.37 24.04 14.37
CA MET A 1 -6.45 23.03 14.98
C MET A 1 -6.39 21.83 14.06
N VAL A 2 -5.20 21.45 13.59
CA VAL A 2 -5.05 20.21 12.82
C VAL A 2 -5.26 19.04 13.80
N SER A 3 -6.23 18.17 13.52
CA SER A 3 -6.49 16.99 14.36
C SER A 3 -5.26 16.08 14.34
N LYS A 4 -4.85 15.59 15.52
CA LYS A 4 -3.72 14.67 15.64
C LYS A 4 -4.02 13.38 14.88
N ILE A 5 -3.07 12.90 14.07
CA ILE A 5 -3.21 11.62 13.37
C ILE A 5 -3.22 10.48 14.39
N LYS A 6 -4.29 9.69 14.36
CA LYS A 6 -4.43 8.44 15.10
C LYS A 6 -4.47 7.29 14.09
N TYR A 7 -3.44 6.45 14.07
CA TYR A 7 -3.35 5.36 13.11
C TYR A 7 -3.63 3.99 13.74
N HIS A 8 -4.12 3.06 12.92
CA HIS A 8 -4.29 1.65 13.26
C HIS A 8 -3.77 0.79 12.11
N ILE A 9 -3.03 -0.28 12.42
CA ILE A 9 -2.55 -1.25 11.44
C ILE A 9 -3.66 -2.27 11.22
N ALA A 10 -4.10 -2.45 9.97
CA ALA A 10 -5.25 -3.26 9.58
C ALA A 10 -5.11 -4.73 9.98
N ALA A 11 -3.89 -5.29 9.80
CA ALA A 11 -3.56 -6.63 10.22
C ALA A 11 -2.08 -6.73 10.63
N GLY A 12 -1.79 -7.55 11.63
CA GLY A 12 -0.42 -7.76 12.11
C GLY A 12 0.15 -6.60 12.95
N ALA A 13 1.47 -6.51 12.98
CA ALA A 13 2.22 -5.46 13.66
C ALA A 13 3.61 -5.30 13.03
N ASP A 14 4.12 -4.07 12.96
CA ASP A 14 5.49 -3.77 12.55
C ASP A 14 6.03 -2.60 13.37
N THR A 15 7.05 -2.86 14.19
CA THR A 15 7.66 -1.86 15.07
C THR A 15 8.38 -0.75 14.30
N ARG A 16 8.86 -1.01 13.07
CA ARG A 16 9.49 -0.01 12.20
C ARG A 16 8.44 0.99 11.70
N VAL A 17 7.27 0.47 11.31
CA VAL A 17 6.12 1.29 10.90
C VAL A 17 5.61 2.09 12.10
N ASP A 18 5.45 1.48 13.28
CA ASP A 18 5.09 2.18 14.51
C ASP A 18 6.09 3.32 14.83
N SER A 19 7.40 3.06 14.70
CA SER A 19 8.44 4.07 14.90
C SER A 19 8.35 5.19 13.87
N MET A 20 8.10 4.87 12.60
CA MET A 20 7.96 5.86 11.53
C MET A 20 6.81 6.84 11.82
N PHE A 21 5.63 6.33 12.14
CA PHE A 21 4.47 7.16 12.45
C PHE A 21 4.64 7.97 13.74
N SER A 22 5.21 7.36 14.78
CA SER A 22 5.46 8.05 16.06
C SER A 22 6.43 9.21 15.90
N LYS A 23 7.50 9.08 15.10
CA LYS A 23 8.44 10.17 14.80
C LYS A 23 7.79 11.35 14.09
N GLN A 24 6.68 11.13 13.38
CA GLN A 24 5.88 12.17 12.76
C GLN A 24 4.77 12.73 13.69
N GLY A 25 4.79 12.34 14.97
CA GLY A 25 3.82 12.82 15.97
C GLY A 25 2.46 12.12 15.91
N ALA A 26 2.30 11.08 15.11
CA ALA A 26 1.08 10.27 15.10
C ALA A 26 1.00 9.35 16.33
N VAL A 27 -0.20 8.95 16.71
CA VAL A 27 -0.47 8.10 17.88
C VAL A 27 -1.15 6.83 17.41
N LYS A 28 -0.69 5.68 17.91
CA LYS A 28 -1.34 4.40 17.63
C LYS A 28 -2.69 4.35 18.36
N ALA A 29 -3.74 4.06 17.60
CA ALA A 29 -5.07 3.84 18.15
C ALA A 29 -5.21 2.41 18.67
N SER A 30 -6.07 2.21 19.66
CA SER A 30 -6.34 0.89 20.24
C SER A 30 -7.03 -0.08 19.27
N ASN A 31 -7.81 0.45 18.33
CA ASN A 31 -8.51 -0.30 17.29
C ASN A 31 -8.80 0.59 16.08
N ALA A 32 -9.34 0.01 15.01
CA ALA A 32 -9.67 0.72 13.78
C ALA A 32 -10.72 1.81 14.00
N ASP A 33 -11.70 1.61 14.89
CA ASP A 33 -12.77 2.61 15.14
C ASP A 33 -12.22 3.92 15.70
N ASN A 34 -11.23 3.83 16.56
CA ASN A 34 -10.58 4.98 17.22
C ASN A 34 -9.51 5.67 16.36
N ALA A 35 -9.22 5.12 15.17
CA ALA A 35 -8.25 5.68 14.22
C ALA A 35 -8.93 6.61 13.20
N ASN A 36 -8.18 7.60 12.71
CA ASN A 36 -8.53 8.39 11.53
C ASN A 36 -7.65 8.05 10.31
N LEU A 37 -6.66 7.17 10.50
CA LEU A 37 -5.79 6.62 9.45
C LEU A 37 -5.66 5.11 9.63
N ILE A 38 -5.93 4.35 8.58
CA ILE A 38 -5.69 2.90 8.53
C ILE A 38 -4.42 2.64 7.72
N VAL A 39 -3.56 1.76 8.22
CA VAL A 39 -2.28 1.41 7.63
C VAL A 39 -2.27 -0.07 7.25
N TYR A 40 -1.97 -0.37 5.98
CA TYR A 40 -1.80 -1.72 5.44
C TYR A 40 -0.31 -2.00 5.26
N LEU A 41 0.15 -3.13 5.77
CA LEU A 41 1.56 -3.49 5.78
C LEU A 41 2.02 -4.20 4.48
N GLY A 42 3.32 -4.35 4.34
CA GLY A 42 3.94 -5.26 3.40
C GLY A 42 3.70 -6.73 3.78
N GLY A 43 3.86 -7.63 2.81
CA GLY A 43 3.65 -9.06 3.00
C GLY A 43 3.75 -9.87 1.71
N SER A 44 3.06 -11.01 1.69
CA SER A 44 2.86 -11.86 0.51
C SER A 44 2.12 -11.15 -0.61
N ASP A 45 2.08 -11.74 -1.80
CA ASP A 45 1.40 -11.17 -2.95
C ASP A 45 -0.11 -11.00 -2.73
N ILE A 46 -0.72 -10.14 -3.52
CA ILE A 46 -2.17 -9.96 -3.56
C ILE A 46 -2.79 -11.07 -4.41
N SER A 47 -3.91 -11.64 -3.96
CA SER A 47 -4.66 -12.64 -4.72
C SER A 47 -5.11 -12.09 -6.08
N PRO A 48 -4.73 -12.72 -7.21
CA PRO A 48 -5.06 -12.22 -8.55
C PRO A 48 -6.55 -12.11 -8.82
N SER A 49 -7.37 -12.87 -8.10
CA SER A 49 -8.83 -12.76 -8.15
C SER A 49 -9.36 -11.38 -7.78
N LEU A 50 -8.62 -10.60 -6.97
CA LEU A 50 -9.03 -9.25 -6.57
C LEU A 50 -8.93 -8.22 -7.71
N TYR A 51 -8.15 -8.53 -8.76
CA TYR A 51 -8.04 -7.71 -9.97
C TYR A 51 -8.36 -8.49 -11.25
N MET A 52 -9.17 -9.57 -11.11
CA MET A 52 -9.77 -10.37 -12.20
C MET A 52 -8.73 -11.04 -13.13
N GLU A 53 -7.58 -11.43 -12.59
CA GLU A 53 -6.53 -12.11 -13.33
C GLU A 53 -6.38 -13.57 -12.88
N ASN A 54 -5.78 -14.38 -13.76
CA ASN A 54 -5.34 -15.73 -13.42
C ASN A 54 -4.03 -15.66 -12.65
N GLU A 55 -3.82 -16.60 -11.74
CA GLU A 55 -2.60 -16.68 -10.94
C GLU A 55 -1.37 -17.02 -11.81
N HIS A 56 -0.33 -16.19 -11.72
CA HIS A 56 0.97 -16.48 -12.31
C HIS A 56 1.77 -17.42 -11.41
N ILE A 57 2.64 -18.25 -11.99
CA ILE A 57 3.42 -19.25 -11.25
C ILE A 57 4.34 -18.66 -10.16
N SER A 58 4.73 -17.39 -10.30
CA SER A 58 5.55 -16.67 -9.32
C SER A 58 4.72 -16.04 -8.20
N THR A 59 3.39 -16.05 -8.28
CA THR A 59 2.51 -15.41 -7.30
C THR A 59 2.35 -16.31 -6.07
N HIS A 60 2.55 -15.72 -4.88
CA HIS A 60 2.40 -16.37 -3.58
C HIS A 60 1.46 -15.57 -2.70
N ALA A 61 0.17 -15.65 -3.01
CA ALA A 61 -0.88 -14.90 -2.33
C ALA A 61 -1.27 -15.52 -0.98
N ASN A 62 -1.84 -14.68 -0.10
CA ASN A 62 -2.45 -15.09 1.14
C ASN A 62 -3.89 -14.56 1.20
N SER A 63 -4.83 -15.37 0.74
CA SER A 63 -6.26 -15.01 0.65
C SER A 63 -6.89 -14.70 2.01
N ASP A 64 -6.47 -15.37 3.09
CA ASP A 64 -6.97 -15.10 4.43
C ASP A 64 -6.57 -13.70 4.93
N LEU A 65 -5.37 -13.26 4.56
CA LEU A 65 -4.90 -11.90 4.86
C LEU A 65 -5.64 -10.87 4.01
N ASP A 66 -5.82 -11.16 2.73
CA ASP A 66 -6.58 -10.30 1.82
C ASP A 66 -8.00 -10.07 2.34
N GLU A 67 -8.70 -11.13 2.73
CA GLU A 67 -10.08 -11.07 3.24
C GLU A 67 -10.20 -10.22 4.52
N LYS A 68 -9.26 -10.40 5.45
CA LYS A 68 -9.20 -9.61 6.70
C LYS A 68 -8.97 -8.12 6.40
N GLU A 69 -8.02 -7.82 5.53
CA GLU A 69 -7.69 -6.43 5.18
C GLU A 69 -8.78 -5.77 4.33
N MET A 70 -9.44 -6.50 3.42
CA MET A 70 -10.61 -6.02 2.68
C MET A 70 -11.77 -5.63 3.60
N THR A 71 -12.03 -6.44 4.65
CA THR A 71 -13.05 -6.12 5.65
C THR A 71 -12.76 -4.77 6.32
N VAL A 72 -11.50 -4.55 6.72
CA VAL A 72 -11.08 -3.26 7.30
C VAL A 72 -11.14 -2.13 6.29
N TYR A 73 -10.77 -2.39 5.02
CA TYR A 73 -10.81 -1.41 3.94
C TYR A 73 -12.21 -0.86 3.70
N TYR A 74 -13.20 -1.73 3.52
CA TYR A 74 -14.57 -1.30 3.24
C TYR A 74 -15.22 -0.61 4.44
N ASP A 75 -14.94 -1.06 5.67
CA ASP A 75 -15.39 -0.38 6.87
C ASP A 75 -14.77 1.03 6.99
N ALA A 76 -13.47 1.14 6.76
CA ALA A 76 -12.76 2.42 6.78
C ALA A 76 -13.25 3.38 5.68
N LEU A 77 -13.51 2.85 4.47
CA LEU A 77 -14.05 3.61 3.35
C LEU A 77 -15.45 4.15 3.68
N ALA A 78 -16.33 3.30 4.20
CA ALA A 78 -17.68 3.70 4.61
C ALA A 78 -17.70 4.77 5.70
N LYS A 79 -16.68 4.79 6.57
CA LYS A 79 -16.48 5.78 7.65
C LYS A 79 -15.67 7.01 7.22
N GLY A 80 -15.27 7.13 5.95
CA GLY A 80 -14.49 8.24 5.41
C GLY A 80 -13.10 8.38 6.05
N LYS A 81 -12.49 7.28 6.50
CA LYS A 81 -11.14 7.28 7.09
C LYS A 81 -10.07 7.32 6.01
N ALA A 82 -8.98 8.03 6.29
CA ALA A 82 -7.80 7.97 5.44
C ALA A 82 -7.17 6.56 5.49
N GLN A 83 -6.60 6.13 4.36
CA GLN A 83 -5.99 4.81 4.23
C GLN A 83 -4.64 4.94 3.52
N VAL A 84 -3.63 4.21 3.99
CA VAL A 84 -2.29 4.19 3.40
C VAL A 84 -1.75 2.77 3.37
N GLY A 85 -1.13 2.40 2.26
CA GLY A 85 -0.49 1.09 2.07
C GLY A 85 1.02 1.21 1.91
N ILE A 86 1.74 0.26 2.47
CA ILE A 86 3.20 0.12 2.36
C ILE A 86 3.49 -1.19 1.64
N CYS A 87 4.23 -1.13 0.51
CA CYS A 87 4.56 -2.28 -0.32
C CYS A 87 3.26 -3.04 -0.74
N ARG A 88 3.08 -4.32 -0.33
CA ARG A 88 1.87 -5.08 -0.56
C ARG A 88 0.59 -4.30 -0.19
N GLY A 89 0.58 -3.59 0.94
CA GLY A 89 -0.59 -2.78 1.34
C GLY A 89 -0.95 -1.70 0.33
N GLY A 90 0.04 -1.09 -0.33
CA GLY A 90 -0.19 -0.18 -1.46
C GLY A 90 -0.80 -0.89 -2.67
N GLN A 91 -0.29 -2.08 -3.01
CA GLN A 91 -0.83 -2.92 -4.08
C GLN A 91 -2.29 -3.32 -3.80
N LEU A 92 -2.61 -3.71 -2.55
CA LEU A 92 -3.98 -4.02 -2.13
C LEU A 92 -4.91 -2.81 -2.36
N LEU A 93 -4.54 -1.64 -1.85
CA LEU A 93 -5.36 -0.43 -2.03
C LEU A 93 -5.57 -0.09 -3.51
N HIS A 94 -4.53 -0.28 -4.34
CA HIS A 94 -4.60 -0.08 -5.78
C HIS A 94 -5.61 -1.04 -6.43
N CYS A 95 -5.56 -2.34 -6.13
CA CYS A 95 -6.50 -3.33 -6.64
C CYS A 95 -7.94 -3.03 -6.18
N LEU A 96 -8.15 -2.70 -4.91
CA LEU A 96 -9.48 -2.39 -4.37
C LEU A 96 -10.06 -1.07 -4.91
N ALA A 97 -9.22 -0.18 -5.42
CA ALA A 97 -9.63 1.01 -6.16
C ALA A 97 -9.93 0.74 -7.66
N GLY A 98 -9.86 -0.51 -8.11
CA GLY A 98 -10.11 -0.91 -9.50
C GLY A 98 -8.86 -1.00 -10.37
N GLY A 99 -7.68 -0.97 -9.76
CA GLY A 99 -6.40 -1.18 -10.42
C GLY A 99 -6.06 -2.66 -10.61
N TRP A 100 -4.96 -2.92 -11.31
CA TRP A 100 -4.42 -4.26 -11.56
C TRP A 100 -2.91 -4.28 -11.35
N LEU A 101 -2.31 -5.50 -11.26
CA LEU A 101 -0.89 -5.68 -11.02
C LEU A 101 -0.22 -6.47 -12.16
N TYR A 102 1.01 -6.07 -12.51
CA TYR A 102 1.97 -6.97 -13.11
C TYR A 102 2.39 -7.98 -12.04
N GLN A 103 2.12 -9.27 -12.25
CA GLN A 103 2.37 -10.30 -11.24
C GLN A 103 3.84 -10.69 -11.15
N ASP A 104 4.63 -10.41 -12.19
CA ASP A 104 6.07 -10.65 -12.19
C ASP A 104 6.77 -9.66 -13.12
N ILE A 105 7.73 -8.91 -12.60
CA ILE A 105 8.54 -7.96 -13.35
C ILE A 105 10.01 -8.29 -13.17
N ASP A 106 10.70 -8.43 -14.29
CA ASP A 106 12.12 -8.76 -14.32
C ASP A 106 13.00 -7.68 -13.66
N ARG A 107 14.04 -8.12 -12.97
CA ARG A 107 15.13 -7.26 -12.45
C ARG A 107 14.68 -6.13 -11.52
N HIS A 108 13.55 -6.26 -10.86
CA HIS A 108 13.05 -5.21 -9.97
C HIS A 108 13.53 -5.33 -8.52
N ASN A 109 14.13 -6.46 -8.13
CA ASN A 109 14.70 -6.65 -6.77
C ASN A 109 16.11 -6.06 -6.66
N ILE A 110 16.27 -4.78 -7.06
CA ILE A 110 17.54 -4.05 -7.10
C ILE A 110 17.33 -2.57 -6.74
N SER A 111 18.44 -1.85 -6.56
CA SER A 111 18.40 -0.38 -6.52
C SER A 111 18.28 0.18 -7.93
N HIS A 112 17.34 1.10 -8.14
CA HIS A 112 17.08 1.73 -9.42
C HIS A 112 16.66 3.20 -9.25
N GLU A 113 16.57 3.90 -10.37
CA GLU A 113 16.15 5.29 -10.39
C GLU A 113 14.64 5.40 -10.31
N ALA A 114 14.16 6.36 -9.52
CA ALA A 114 12.77 6.76 -9.50
C ALA A 114 12.66 8.28 -9.65
N PHE A 115 11.57 8.70 -10.26
CA PHE A 115 11.26 10.09 -10.54
C PHE A 115 10.00 10.49 -9.81
N THR A 116 10.12 11.47 -8.92
CA THR A 116 8.98 12.07 -8.19
C THR A 116 8.55 13.32 -8.92
N TYR A 117 7.26 13.46 -9.17
CA TYR A 117 6.66 14.66 -9.72
C TYR A 117 5.80 15.35 -8.67
N VAL A 118 6.28 16.46 -8.13
CA VAL A 118 5.56 17.24 -7.11
C VAL A 118 5.69 18.73 -7.40
N GLY A 119 4.57 19.43 -7.42
CA GLY A 119 4.53 20.89 -7.57
C GLY A 119 5.15 21.42 -8.88
N GLY A 120 5.08 20.65 -9.97
CA GLY A 120 5.65 21.03 -11.27
C GLY A 120 7.16 20.74 -11.43
N TYR A 121 7.78 20.11 -10.43
CA TYR A 121 9.19 19.76 -10.46
C TYR A 121 9.38 18.24 -10.46
N THR A 122 10.31 17.77 -11.32
CA THR A 122 10.75 16.39 -11.34
C THR A 122 12.02 16.25 -10.51
N ARG A 123 12.02 15.36 -9.54
CA ARG A 123 13.19 15.01 -8.74
C ARG A 123 13.56 13.55 -8.94
N LYS A 124 14.80 13.31 -9.34
CA LYS A 124 15.39 11.98 -9.41
C LYS A 124 15.89 11.54 -8.04
N THR A 125 15.63 10.29 -7.69
CA THR A 125 16.18 9.66 -6.48
C THR A 125 16.53 8.20 -6.77
N ILE A 126 17.38 7.60 -5.93
CA ILE A 126 17.64 6.16 -5.98
C ILE A 126 16.75 5.51 -4.92
N VAL A 127 16.01 4.50 -5.34
CA VAL A 127 15.17 3.65 -4.49
C VAL A 127 15.63 2.20 -4.55
N THR A 128 15.27 1.42 -3.55
CA THR A 128 15.52 -0.02 -3.52
C THR A 128 14.19 -0.75 -3.48
N SER A 129 13.99 -1.67 -4.40
CA SER A 129 12.83 -2.55 -4.41
C SER A 129 13.20 -3.92 -3.87
N SER A 130 12.25 -4.55 -3.19
CA SER A 130 12.33 -5.93 -2.69
C SER A 130 11.08 -6.72 -3.07
N HIS A 131 10.38 -6.29 -4.12
CA HIS A 131 9.17 -6.90 -4.65
C HIS A 131 9.32 -7.19 -6.13
N HIS A 132 8.55 -8.16 -6.64
CA HIS A 132 8.53 -8.55 -8.05
C HIS A 132 7.21 -8.20 -8.75
N GLN A 133 6.25 -7.65 -8.01
CA GLN A 133 4.97 -7.19 -8.55
C GLN A 133 4.93 -5.67 -8.63
N ALA A 134 4.31 -5.12 -9.67
CA ALA A 134 4.13 -3.68 -9.83
C ALA A 134 2.68 -3.31 -10.12
N MET A 135 2.30 -2.11 -9.70
CA MET A 135 0.99 -1.54 -10.03
C MET A 135 0.93 -1.20 -11.52
N GLY A 136 -0.12 -1.66 -12.19
CA GLY A 136 -0.40 -1.29 -13.58
C GLY A 136 -0.95 0.14 -13.65
N ASP A 137 -0.78 0.75 -14.82
CA ASP A 137 -1.31 2.10 -15.07
C ASP A 137 -2.84 2.05 -15.24
N VAL A 138 -3.54 2.79 -14.40
CA VAL A 138 -5.01 2.89 -14.40
C VAL A 138 -5.46 4.29 -13.96
N ASN A 139 -6.67 4.66 -14.36
CA ASN A 139 -7.30 5.94 -14.01
C ASN A 139 -7.92 5.94 -12.58
N CYS A 140 -7.33 5.22 -11.62
CA CYS A 140 -7.84 5.15 -10.25
C CYS A 140 -7.05 5.99 -9.23
N GLY A 141 -6.07 6.76 -9.69
CA GLY A 141 -5.24 7.58 -8.81
C GLY A 141 -4.29 8.50 -9.58
N GLU A 142 -3.52 9.29 -8.83
CA GLU A 142 -2.47 10.15 -9.35
C GLU A 142 -1.10 9.52 -9.08
N VAL A 143 -0.28 9.40 -10.13
CA VAL A 143 1.08 8.90 -10.03
C VAL A 143 2.00 10.03 -9.56
N LEU A 144 2.50 9.93 -8.33
CA LEU A 144 3.42 10.92 -7.75
C LEU A 144 4.88 10.52 -7.91
N MET A 145 5.16 9.24 -8.10
CA MET A 145 6.50 8.70 -8.31
C MET A 145 6.43 7.50 -9.25
N TYR A 146 7.38 7.39 -10.16
CA TYR A 146 7.52 6.25 -11.07
C TYR A 146 8.97 5.87 -11.29
N SER A 147 9.20 4.63 -11.68
CA SER A 147 10.48 4.12 -12.22
C SER A 147 10.28 3.84 -13.71
N PRO A 148 11.20 4.26 -14.58
CA PRO A 148 11.12 3.97 -16.01
C PRO A 148 11.34 2.48 -16.31
#